data_c48d6eb97054f9a54c4a3ebb5e495a5d
#
_entry.id   c48d6eb97054f9a54c4a3ebb5e495a5d
#
_cell.length_a   1.000
_cell.length_b   1.000
_cell.length_c   1.000
_cell.angle_alpha   90.00
_cell.angle_beta   90.00
_cell.angle_gamma   90.00
#
_symmetry.space_group_name_H-M   'P 1'
#
loop_
_entity.id
_entity.type
_entity.pdbx_description
1 polymer ?
#
loop_
_entity_poly.entity_id
_entity_poly.type
_entity_poly.pdbx_seq_one_letter_code
_entity_poly.pdbx_strand_id
1 'polypeptide(L)'
;DDLPIAILAAGMVNENDLIFFDNGQEIPLVISMIPDAITFTGICYSHRVFVALNEKPNVTAILCGGTYRARSDAFYDASNSSPLDSLNPRKIFISASGVHDHFGVSWFNPEDLATKR
;
A
#
# COMPACT_ATOMS: atom_id res chain seq x y z
N ASP A 1 -0.33 18.25 8.32
CA ASP A 1 0.19 18.13 6.97
C ASP A 1 0.83 16.76 6.77
N ASP A 2 0.36 16.03 5.76
CA ASP A 2 0.78 14.65 5.51
C ASP A 2 2.08 14.53 4.72
N LEU A 3 2.55 15.64 4.13
CA LEU A 3 3.69 15.58 3.23
C LEU A 3 5.00 15.10 3.90
N PRO A 4 5.37 15.58 5.10
CA PRO A 4 6.60 15.07 5.72
C PRO A 4 6.54 13.57 6.02
N ILE A 5 5.38 13.07 6.43
CA ILE A 5 5.20 11.65 6.72
C ILE A 5 5.31 10.84 5.42
N ALA A 6 4.71 11.36 4.34
CA ALA A 6 4.76 10.70 3.05
C ALA A 6 6.19 10.60 2.52
N ILE A 7 6.99 11.65 2.70
CA ILE A 7 8.39 11.65 2.28
C ILE A 7 9.18 10.60 3.05
N LEU A 8 8.96 10.52 4.37
CA LEU A 8 9.65 9.51 5.19
C LEU A 8 9.26 8.09 4.78
N ALA A 9 7.97 7.86 4.59
CA ALA A 9 7.50 6.54 4.18
C ALA A 9 8.05 6.15 2.81
N ALA A 10 8.03 7.07 1.87
CA ALA A 10 8.55 6.81 0.53
C ALA A 10 10.04 6.47 0.55
N GLY A 11 10.78 7.07 1.48
CA GLY A 11 12.21 6.80 1.64
C GLY A 11 12.53 5.40 2.11
N MET A 12 11.54 4.66 2.57
CA MET A 12 11.72 3.28 3.02
C MET A 12 11.58 2.27 1.88
N VAL A 13 11.24 2.71 0.68
CA VAL A 13 11.08 1.83 -0.47
C VAL A 13 12.44 1.63 -1.13
N ASN A 14 12.80 0.36 -1.33
CA ASN A 14 14.06 0.00 -1.95
C ASN A 14 13.81 -0.70 -3.28
N GLU A 15 14.87 -0.74 -4.09
CA GLU A 15 14.83 -1.41 -5.38
C GLU A 15 14.38 -2.86 -5.24
N ASN A 16 13.48 -3.28 -6.12
CA ASN A 16 12.95 -4.64 -6.19
C ASN A 16 12.12 -5.06 -4.98
N ASP A 17 11.64 -4.10 -4.18
CA ASP A 17 10.73 -4.41 -3.08
C ASP A 17 9.40 -4.96 -3.58
N LEU A 18 8.79 -5.79 -2.76
CA LEU A 18 7.41 -6.23 -2.92
C LEU A 18 6.63 -5.66 -1.73
N ILE A 19 5.71 -4.73 -2.00
CA ILE A 19 5.07 -3.92 -0.96
C ILE A 19 3.57 -4.03 -1.08
N PHE A 20 2.91 -4.29 0.04
CA PHE A 20 1.46 -4.18 0.14
C PHE A 20 1.09 -2.78 0.60
N PHE A 21 0.18 -2.13 -0.11
CA PHE A 21 -0.31 -0.80 0.25
C PHE A 21 -1.77 -0.89 0.67
N ASP A 22 -2.04 -0.44 1.88
CA ASP A 22 -3.39 -0.40 2.41
C ASP A 22 -4.22 0.67 1.68
N ASN A 23 -5.53 0.64 1.94
CA ASN A 23 -6.48 1.59 1.36
C ASN A 23 -6.60 2.81 2.26
N GLY A 24 -5.69 3.76 2.16
CA GLY A 24 -5.71 5.00 2.91
C GLY A 24 -5.64 6.20 1.99
N GLN A 25 -6.21 7.33 2.42
CA GLN A 25 -6.23 8.53 1.60
C GLN A 25 -4.83 9.09 1.37
N GLU A 26 -3.91 8.87 2.31
CA GLU A 26 -2.55 9.37 2.22
C GLU A 26 -1.63 8.44 1.44
N ILE A 27 -2.03 7.21 1.17
CA ILE A 27 -1.19 6.25 0.47
C ILE A 27 -0.81 6.71 -0.94
N PRO A 28 -1.73 7.27 -1.75
CA PRO A 28 -1.33 7.78 -3.06
C PRO A 28 -0.24 8.85 -2.99
N LEU A 29 -0.26 9.68 -1.95
CA LEU A 29 0.78 10.70 -1.76
C LEU A 29 2.14 10.03 -1.48
N VAL A 30 2.16 9.00 -0.64
CA VAL A 30 3.38 8.24 -0.38
C VAL A 30 3.95 7.69 -1.68
N ILE A 31 3.10 7.09 -2.49
CA ILE A 31 3.53 6.49 -3.76
C ILE A 31 4.10 7.56 -4.68
N SER A 32 3.47 8.73 -4.74
CA SER A 32 3.94 9.81 -5.61
C SER A 32 5.31 10.34 -5.19
N MET A 33 5.69 10.17 -3.93
CA MET A 33 6.98 10.63 -3.41
C MET A 33 8.10 9.61 -3.61
N ILE A 34 7.79 8.39 -4.03
CA ILE A 34 8.83 7.39 -4.29
C ILE A 34 9.58 7.80 -5.56
N PRO A 35 10.91 7.82 -5.55
CA PRO A 35 11.68 8.20 -6.73
C PRO A 35 11.34 7.34 -7.95
N ASP A 36 11.18 7.98 -9.10
CA ASP A 36 10.79 7.29 -10.33
C ASP A 36 11.82 6.25 -10.78
N ALA A 37 13.06 6.40 -10.37
CA ALA A 37 14.12 5.46 -10.75
C ALA A 37 14.00 4.11 -10.03
N ILE A 38 13.25 4.05 -8.94
CA ILE A 38 13.14 2.81 -8.17
C ILE A 38 12.15 1.87 -8.85
N THR A 39 12.58 0.64 -9.08
CA THR A 39 11.73 -0.43 -9.60
C THR A 39 11.22 -1.25 -8.42
N PHE A 40 9.90 -1.39 -8.31
CA PHE A 40 9.32 -2.22 -7.26
C PHE A 40 7.95 -2.74 -7.72
N THR A 41 7.39 -3.65 -6.93
CA THR A 41 6.05 -4.18 -7.16
C THR A 41 5.15 -3.78 -6.02
N GLY A 42 4.02 -3.16 -6.34
CA GLY A 42 3.02 -2.76 -5.36
C GLY A 42 1.79 -3.65 -5.44
N ILE A 43 1.35 -4.15 -4.31
CA ILE A 43 0.13 -4.94 -4.19
C ILE A 43 -0.92 -4.05 -3.56
N CYS A 44 -2.12 -4.01 -4.12
CA CYS A 44 -3.20 -3.19 -3.58
C CYS A 44 -4.56 -3.83 -3.82
N TYR A 45 -5.56 -3.32 -3.12
CA TYR A 45 -6.94 -3.73 -3.32
C TYR A 45 -7.88 -2.53 -3.44
N SER A 46 -7.32 -1.36 -3.75
CA SER A 46 -8.03 -0.09 -3.83
C SER A 46 -7.81 0.51 -5.21
N HIS A 47 -8.86 1.12 -5.76
CA HIS A 47 -8.76 1.77 -7.06
C HIS A 47 -7.80 2.97 -7.02
N ARG A 48 -7.91 3.82 -5.99
CA ARG A 48 -7.05 5.01 -5.90
C ARG A 48 -5.57 4.65 -5.77
N VAL A 49 -5.27 3.61 -5.02
CA VAL A 49 -3.89 3.15 -4.85
C VAL A 49 -3.37 2.55 -6.15
N PHE A 50 -4.21 1.77 -6.84
CA PHE A 50 -3.85 1.19 -8.12
C PHE A 50 -3.50 2.28 -9.15
N VAL A 51 -4.32 3.33 -9.21
CA VAL A 51 -4.06 4.44 -10.14
C VAL A 51 -2.72 5.10 -9.81
N ALA A 52 -2.45 5.33 -8.53
CA ALA A 52 -1.19 5.95 -8.11
C ALA A 52 0.02 5.10 -8.50
N LEU A 53 -0.07 3.78 -8.29
CA LEU A 53 1.01 2.87 -8.66
C LEU A 53 1.22 2.86 -10.17
N ASN A 54 0.11 2.88 -10.92
CA ASN A 54 0.18 2.79 -12.37
C ASN A 54 0.74 4.05 -13.02
N GLU A 55 0.77 5.15 -12.31
CA GLU A 55 1.37 6.40 -12.80
C GLU A 55 2.90 6.39 -12.69
N LYS A 56 3.47 5.47 -11.95
CA LYS A 56 4.92 5.39 -11.79
C LYS A 56 5.53 4.59 -12.94
N PRO A 57 6.65 5.05 -13.53
CA PRO A 57 7.18 4.44 -14.75
C PRO A 57 7.78 3.05 -14.57
N ASN A 58 8.28 2.74 -13.37
CA ASN A 58 9.03 1.50 -13.16
C ASN A 58 8.37 0.60 -12.11
N VAL A 59 7.05 0.73 -11.93
CA VAL A 59 6.31 0.00 -10.92
C VAL A 59 5.37 -1.00 -11.57
N THR A 60 5.38 -2.23 -11.07
CA THR A 60 4.39 -3.23 -11.40
C THR A 60 3.31 -3.20 -10.33
N ALA A 61 2.06 -3.05 -10.75
CA ALA A 61 0.93 -3.00 -9.83
C ALA A 61 0.16 -4.31 -9.89
N ILE A 62 -0.09 -4.90 -8.73
CA ILE A 62 -0.93 -6.09 -8.60
C ILE A 62 -2.20 -5.67 -7.88
N LEU A 63 -3.33 -5.75 -8.57
CA LEU A 63 -4.63 -5.42 -8.01
C LEU A 63 -5.31 -6.71 -7.59
N CYS A 64 -5.65 -6.80 -6.30
CA CYS A 64 -6.26 -7.98 -5.73
C CYS A 64 -7.76 -7.81 -5.58
N GLY A 65 -8.49 -8.92 -5.62
CA GLY A 65 -9.93 -8.94 -5.48
C GLY A 65 -10.65 -8.85 -6.82
N GLY A 66 -11.95 -9.04 -6.81
CA GLY A 66 -12.73 -9.07 -8.05
C GLY A 66 -13.99 -8.22 -8.03
N THR A 67 -14.52 -7.92 -6.86
CA THR A 67 -15.72 -7.10 -6.70
C THR A 67 -15.36 -5.75 -6.11
N TYR A 68 -15.67 -4.70 -6.83
CA TYR A 68 -15.35 -3.35 -6.36
C TYR A 68 -16.51 -2.76 -5.58
N ARG A 69 -16.20 -2.17 -4.41
CA ARG A 69 -17.17 -1.44 -3.61
C ARG A 69 -16.75 0.01 -3.53
N ALA A 70 -17.53 0.87 -4.17
CA ALA A 70 -17.18 2.28 -4.28
C ALA A 70 -17.15 2.98 -2.92
N ARG A 71 -18.00 2.57 -1.99
CA ARG A 71 -18.07 3.21 -0.68
C ARG A 71 -16.75 3.10 0.08
N SER A 72 -16.09 1.96 0.01
CA SER A 72 -14.82 1.73 0.69
C SER A 72 -13.61 1.88 -0.24
N ASP A 73 -13.86 2.06 -1.54
CA ASP A 73 -12.81 2.10 -2.57
C ASP A 73 -11.92 0.86 -2.47
N ALA A 74 -12.53 -0.31 -2.45
CA ALA A 74 -11.77 -1.53 -2.30
C ALA A 74 -12.36 -2.65 -3.15
N PHE A 75 -11.48 -3.54 -3.57
CA PHE A 75 -11.84 -4.76 -4.29
C PHE A 75 -11.79 -5.93 -3.33
N TYR A 76 -12.75 -6.81 -3.44
CA TYR A 76 -12.90 -7.97 -2.56
C TYR A 76 -12.95 -9.25 -3.38
N ASP A 77 -12.33 -10.28 -2.83
CA ASP A 77 -12.35 -11.61 -3.42
C ASP A 77 -13.31 -12.47 -2.63
N ALA A 78 -14.26 -13.07 -3.34
CA ALA A 78 -15.27 -13.94 -2.72
C ALA A 78 -14.68 -15.22 -2.13
N SER A 79 -13.46 -15.60 -2.54
CA SER A 79 -12.82 -16.82 -2.06
C SER A 79 -12.22 -16.68 -0.67
N ASN A 80 -12.22 -15.49 -0.09
CA ASN A 80 -11.63 -15.20 1.22
C ASN A 80 -10.13 -15.43 1.30
N SER A 81 -9.45 -15.60 0.18
CA SER A 81 -8.00 -15.73 0.20
C SER A 81 -7.36 -14.35 0.39
N SER A 82 -6.32 -14.30 1.21
CA SER A 82 -5.60 -13.06 1.43
C SER A 82 -4.46 -12.94 0.42
N PRO A 83 -4.29 -11.80 -0.25
CA PRO A 83 -3.13 -11.61 -1.12
C PRO A 83 -1.82 -11.69 -0.36
N LEU A 84 -1.84 -11.39 0.94
CA LEU A 84 -0.64 -11.50 1.76
C LEU A 84 -0.16 -12.94 1.90
N ASP A 85 -1.09 -13.91 1.88
CA ASP A 85 -0.75 -15.32 2.05
C ASP A 85 0.01 -15.88 0.87
N SER A 86 -0.30 -15.41 -0.34
CA SER A 86 0.29 -15.98 -1.55
C SER A 86 1.48 -15.17 -2.08
N LEU A 87 1.54 -13.88 -1.79
CA LEU A 87 2.54 -13.00 -2.38
C LEU A 87 3.70 -12.66 -1.46
N ASN A 88 3.53 -12.84 -0.15
CA ASN A 88 4.58 -12.63 0.86
C ASN A 88 5.30 -11.30 0.70
N PRO A 89 4.59 -10.16 0.80
CA PRO A 89 5.25 -8.87 0.67
C PRO A 89 6.22 -8.65 1.83
N ARG A 90 7.33 -7.98 1.55
CA ARG A 90 8.33 -7.67 2.56
C ARG A 90 7.97 -6.44 3.37
N LYS A 91 7.17 -5.56 2.81
CA LYS A 91 6.75 -4.33 3.47
C LYS A 91 5.26 -4.16 3.32
N ILE A 92 4.65 -3.58 4.36
CA ILE A 92 3.23 -3.29 4.37
C ILE A 92 3.06 -1.85 4.83
N PHE A 93 2.45 -1.02 4.00
CA PHE A 93 2.14 0.35 4.36
C PHE A 93 0.65 0.41 4.73
N ILE A 94 0.38 0.74 5.99
CA ILE A 94 -0.97 0.80 6.53
C ILE A 94 -1.28 2.25 6.92
N SER A 95 -2.47 2.69 6.56
CA SER A 95 -2.97 3.97 6.99
C SER A 95 -3.38 3.91 8.47
N ALA A 96 -2.96 4.90 9.24
CA ALA A 96 -3.31 5.02 10.64
C ALA A 96 -4.16 6.26 10.87
N SER A 97 -5.15 6.47 10.02
CA SER A 97 -6.01 7.64 10.11
C SER A 97 -7.10 7.44 11.17
N GLY A 98 -7.64 8.54 11.65
CA GLY A 98 -8.85 8.56 12.45
C GLY A 98 -8.65 8.52 13.96
N VAL A 99 -7.46 8.35 14.45
CA VAL A 99 -7.18 8.42 15.88
C VAL A 99 -6.63 9.79 16.20
N HIS A 100 -7.31 10.52 17.04
CA HIS A 100 -6.90 11.88 17.47
C HIS A 100 -6.75 12.85 16.29
N ASP A 101 -7.52 12.65 15.23
CA ASP A 101 -7.50 13.53 14.06
C ASP A 101 -6.14 13.63 13.38
N HIS A 102 -5.30 12.65 13.58
CA HIS A 102 -4.00 12.57 12.92
C HIS A 102 -3.99 11.50 11.86
N PHE A 103 -3.23 11.75 10.81
CA PHE A 103 -2.98 10.76 9.78
C PHE A 103 -1.56 10.29 9.87
N GLY A 104 -1.37 9.03 9.62
CA GLY A 104 -0.05 8.46 9.61
C GLY A 104 0.02 7.26 8.70
N VAL A 105 1.24 6.91 8.33
CA VAL A 105 1.50 5.71 7.57
C VAL A 105 2.48 4.89 8.38
N SER A 106 2.14 3.64 8.60
CA SER A 106 3.01 2.69 9.28
C SER A 106 3.43 1.61 8.31
N TRP A 107 4.64 1.10 8.49
CA TRP A 107 5.09 -0.07 7.75
C TRP A 107 5.73 -1.03 8.72
N PHE A 108 5.66 -2.31 8.40
CA PHE A 108 6.30 -3.33 9.21
C PHE A 108 6.41 -4.62 8.41
N ASN A 109 7.22 -5.55 8.92
CA ASN A 109 7.38 -6.85 8.29
C ASN A 109 6.13 -7.69 8.51
N PRO A 110 5.74 -8.54 7.54
CA PRO A 110 4.64 -9.46 7.74
C PRO A 110 4.82 -10.38 8.95
N GLU A 111 6.06 -10.70 9.29
CA GLU A 111 6.35 -11.50 10.48
C GLU A 111 5.89 -10.81 11.75
N ASP A 112 6.07 -9.50 11.83
CA ASP A 112 5.59 -8.73 12.98
C ASP A 112 4.07 -8.73 13.06
N LEU A 113 3.41 -8.70 11.91
CA LEU A 113 1.96 -8.81 11.86
C LEU A 113 1.47 -10.14 12.41
N ALA A 114 2.14 -11.22 12.04
CA ALA A 114 1.76 -12.55 12.48
C ALA A 114 1.85 -12.69 13.99
N THR A 115 2.85 -12.06 14.61
CA THR A 115 3.00 -12.12 16.06
C THR A 115 1.99 -11.24 16.80
N LYS A 116 1.43 -10.25 16.14
CA LYS A 116 0.46 -9.34 16.76
C LYS A 116 -0.97 -9.84 16.69
N ARG A 117 -1.21 -10.90 15.99
CA ARG A 117 -2.52 -11.52 15.93
C ARG A 117 -2.76 -12.44 17.16
#